data_8c30a8734bdd2d0f7bde6552a9bfaade
#
_entry.id   8c30a8734bdd2d0f7bde6552a9bfaade
#
_cell.length_a   1.000
_cell.length_b   1.000
_cell.length_c   1.000
_cell.angle_alpha   90.00
_cell.angle_beta   90.00
_cell.angle_gamma   90.00
#
_symmetry.space_group_name_H-M   'P 1'
#
loop_
_entity.id
_entity.type
_entity.pdbx_description
1 polymer ?
#
loop_
_entity_poly.entity_id
_entity_poly.type
_entity_poly.pdbx_seq_one_letter_code
_entity_poly.pdbx_strand_id
1 'polypeptide(L)'
;MNLAASEHQDDQLLNAAITRANIKESFESYLEIVDAFYSDDVEVILGEDTEPVRGRDDLRAHLANFLVPIHVMAELGGLSVSIRFTAIPATDGADTHSRWEATFRVSSGVTRAFGWSVQRRWKDSRVNYERHYDHQVGGPPISFEIFD
;
A
#
# COMPACT_ATOMS: atom_id res chain seq x y z
N MET A 1 -3.50 23.62 18.73
CA MET A 1 -3.58 22.26 18.18
C MET A 1 -2.40 22.04 17.25
N ASN A 2 -1.73 20.92 17.38
CA ASN A 2 -0.62 20.56 16.50
C ASN A 2 -1.13 19.75 15.32
N LEU A 3 -1.19 20.37 14.13
CA LEU A 3 -1.68 19.72 12.91
C LEU A 3 -0.80 18.53 12.51
N ALA A 4 0.50 18.63 12.71
CA ALA A 4 1.42 17.53 12.39
C ALA A 4 1.16 16.29 13.25
N ALA A 5 0.80 16.46 14.52
CA ALA A 5 0.45 15.35 15.40
C ALA A 5 -0.85 14.68 14.95
N SER A 6 -1.84 15.46 14.50
CA SER A 6 -3.11 14.94 13.98
C SER A 6 -2.90 14.16 12.69
N GLU A 7 -2.10 14.69 11.77
CA GLU A 7 -1.77 14.00 10.51
C GLU A 7 -1.00 12.71 10.75
N HIS A 8 -0.08 12.72 11.71
CA HIS A 8 0.66 11.52 12.09
C HIS A 8 -0.28 10.44 12.64
N GLN A 9 -1.25 10.83 13.45
CA GLN A 9 -2.25 9.91 13.98
C GLN A 9 -3.13 9.34 12.88
N ASP A 10 -3.58 10.17 11.93
CA ASP A 10 -4.35 9.72 10.78
C ASP A 10 -3.55 8.74 9.93
N ASP A 11 -2.25 9.00 9.75
CA ASP A 11 -1.37 8.11 9.00
C ASP A 11 -1.23 6.75 9.66
N GLN A 12 -1.11 6.72 10.99
CA GLN A 12 -1.06 5.46 11.73
C GLN A 12 -2.36 4.67 11.60
N LEU A 13 -3.51 5.34 11.60
CA LEU A 13 -4.80 4.69 11.41
C LEU A 13 -4.91 4.08 10.01
N LEU A 14 -4.47 4.80 8.99
CA LEU A 14 -4.46 4.28 7.62
C LEU A 14 -3.52 3.08 7.49
N ASN A 15 -2.30 3.19 8.00
CA ASN A 15 -1.33 2.10 7.96
C ASN A 15 -1.84 0.86 8.69
N ALA A 16 -2.49 1.04 9.84
CA ALA A 16 -3.09 -0.07 10.58
C ALA A 16 -4.24 -0.71 9.81
N ALA A 17 -5.05 0.08 9.12
CA ALA A 17 -6.14 -0.44 8.30
C ALA A 17 -5.61 -1.30 7.15
N ILE A 18 -4.57 -0.84 6.47
CA ILE A 18 -3.93 -1.60 5.38
C ILE A 18 -3.37 -2.92 5.90
N THR A 19 -2.73 -2.90 7.08
CA THR A 19 -2.12 -4.11 7.67
C THR A 19 -3.17 -5.12 8.10
N ARG A 20 -4.34 -4.67 8.55
CA ARG A 20 -5.44 -5.56 8.97
C ARG A 20 -6.22 -6.12 7.81
N ALA A 21 -6.16 -5.48 6.64
CA ALA A 21 -6.87 -5.97 5.45
C ALA A 21 -6.27 -7.33 5.04
N ASN A 22 -7.14 -8.30 4.78
CA ASN A 22 -6.72 -9.65 4.44
C ASN A 22 -7.06 -9.95 2.99
N ILE A 23 -6.02 -10.00 2.16
CA ILE A 23 -6.19 -10.22 0.72
C ILE A 23 -6.84 -11.58 0.41
N LYS A 24 -6.67 -12.58 1.27
CA LYS A 24 -7.29 -13.89 1.10
C LYS A 24 -8.81 -13.81 1.25
N GLU A 25 -9.29 -12.99 2.18
CA GLU A 25 -10.72 -12.83 2.41
C GLU A 25 -11.38 -11.95 1.35
N SER A 26 -10.79 -10.79 1.09
CA SER A 26 -11.38 -9.85 0.13
C SER A 26 -10.38 -8.77 -0.28
N PHE A 27 -10.31 -8.48 -1.58
CA PHE A 27 -9.61 -7.32 -2.07
C PHE A 27 -10.44 -6.03 -1.90
N GLU A 28 -11.74 -6.15 -1.71
CA GLU A 28 -12.65 -5.01 -1.57
C GLU A 28 -12.37 -4.17 -0.34
N SER A 29 -11.83 -4.78 0.73
CA SER A 29 -11.44 -4.05 1.93
C SER A 29 -10.39 -2.98 1.63
N TYR A 30 -9.50 -3.21 0.67
CA TYR A 30 -8.53 -2.20 0.25
C TYR A 30 -9.20 -1.04 -0.50
N LEU A 31 -10.23 -1.32 -1.28
CA LEU A 31 -10.99 -0.28 -1.98
C LEU A 31 -11.78 0.58 -0.99
N GLU A 32 -12.32 -0.02 0.05
CA GLU A 32 -12.99 0.71 1.13
C GLU A 32 -12.02 1.65 1.87
N ILE A 33 -10.76 1.22 2.06
CA ILE A 33 -9.73 2.06 2.65
C ILE A 33 -9.47 3.29 1.76
N VAL A 34 -9.42 3.10 0.44
CA VAL A 34 -9.26 4.22 -0.49
C VAL A 34 -10.40 5.23 -0.32
N ASP A 35 -11.64 4.77 -0.24
CA ASP A 35 -12.79 5.65 -0.07
C ASP A 35 -12.77 6.40 1.27
N ALA A 36 -12.27 5.75 2.32
CA ALA A 36 -12.26 6.32 3.67
C ALA A 36 -11.14 7.33 3.89
N PHE A 37 -9.96 7.12 3.30
CA PHE A 37 -8.74 7.86 3.64
C PHE A 37 -8.22 8.77 2.54
N TYR A 38 -8.61 8.60 1.29
CA TYR A 38 -8.03 9.34 0.17
C TYR A 38 -9.01 10.37 -0.38
N SER A 39 -8.48 11.53 -0.78
CA SER A 39 -9.30 12.59 -1.35
C SER A 39 -9.70 12.24 -2.80
N ASP A 40 -10.76 12.91 -3.30
CA ASP A 40 -11.25 12.71 -4.67
C ASP A 40 -10.18 12.99 -5.72
N ASP A 41 -9.31 13.95 -5.45
CA ASP A 41 -8.29 14.45 -6.38
C ASP A 41 -6.87 13.98 -6.03
N VAL A 42 -6.77 12.88 -5.28
CA VAL A 42 -5.48 12.35 -4.86
C VAL A 42 -4.56 12.06 -6.05
N GLU A 43 -3.27 12.33 -5.85
CA GLU A 43 -2.22 11.92 -6.79
C GLU A 43 -1.33 10.89 -6.10
N VAL A 44 -1.14 9.74 -6.74
CA VAL A 44 -0.31 8.65 -6.20
C VAL A 44 0.79 8.29 -7.19
N ILE A 45 2.03 8.33 -6.73
CA ILE A 45 3.21 7.95 -7.50
C ILE A 45 3.71 6.61 -6.95
N LEU A 46 3.61 5.55 -7.75
CA LEU A 46 3.92 4.20 -7.30
C LEU A 46 5.38 3.78 -7.56
N GLY A 47 6.10 4.52 -8.38
CA GLY A 47 7.51 4.25 -8.68
C GLY A 47 8.12 5.39 -9.44
N GLU A 48 9.47 5.36 -9.59
CA GLU A 48 10.20 6.49 -10.19
C GLU A 48 9.85 6.71 -11.66
N ASP A 49 9.62 5.64 -12.41
CA ASP A 49 9.36 5.70 -13.86
C ASP A 49 7.91 5.42 -14.21
N THR A 50 7.00 5.53 -13.24
CA THR A 50 5.58 5.27 -13.47
C THR A 50 4.80 6.57 -13.61
N GLU A 51 3.78 6.54 -14.48
CA GLU A 51 2.83 7.64 -14.58
C GLU A 51 2.08 7.79 -13.27
N PRO A 52 1.87 9.02 -12.78
CA PRO A 52 1.05 9.22 -11.59
C PRO A 52 -0.39 8.74 -11.81
N VAL A 53 -0.94 8.09 -10.78
CA VAL A 53 -2.36 7.75 -10.74
C VAL A 53 -3.09 8.98 -10.18
N ARG A 54 -4.04 9.52 -10.90
CA ARG A 54 -4.75 10.73 -10.51
C ARG A 54 -6.22 10.48 -10.31
N GLY A 55 -6.70 10.86 -9.14
CA GLY A 55 -8.08 10.71 -8.76
C GLY A 55 -8.35 9.39 -8.06
N ARG A 56 -9.35 9.43 -7.17
CA ARG A 56 -9.71 8.27 -6.36
C ARG A 56 -10.26 7.11 -7.20
N ASP A 57 -11.05 7.42 -8.24
CA ASP A 57 -11.62 6.39 -9.10
C ASP A 57 -10.52 5.63 -9.87
N ASP A 58 -9.53 6.35 -10.40
CA ASP A 58 -8.41 5.73 -11.09
C ASP A 58 -7.54 4.93 -10.13
N LEU A 59 -7.37 5.41 -8.91
CA LEU A 59 -6.63 4.68 -7.87
C LEU A 59 -7.34 3.36 -7.53
N ARG A 60 -8.67 3.39 -7.37
CA ARG A 60 -9.44 2.18 -7.12
C ARG A 60 -9.29 1.16 -8.26
N ALA A 61 -9.38 1.63 -9.51
CA ALA A 61 -9.23 0.76 -10.68
C ALA A 61 -7.82 0.15 -10.74
N HIS A 62 -6.81 0.95 -10.48
CA HIS A 62 -5.42 0.49 -10.46
C HIS A 62 -5.20 -0.58 -9.38
N LEU A 63 -5.71 -0.33 -8.17
CA LEU A 63 -5.59 -1.29 -7.07
C LEU A 63 -6.36 -2.58 -7.36
N ALA A 64 -7.55 -2.50 -7.93
CA ALA A 64 -8.32 -3.69 -8.27
C ALA A 64 -7.57 -4.56 -9.28
N ASN A 65 -6.99 -3.95 -10.31
CA ASN A 65 -6.19 -4.67 -11.30
C ASN A 65 -4.98 -5.36 -10.69
N PHE A 66 -4.38 -4.75 -9.68
CA PHE A 66 -3.23 -5.31 -8.96
C PHE A 66 -3.65 -6.39 -7.96
N LEU A 67 -4.74 -6.16 -7.22
CA LEU A 67 -5.12 -7.01 -6.09
C LEU A 67 -5.91 -8.26 -6.48
N VAL A 68 -6.70 -8.22 -7.56
CA VAL A 68 -7.55 -9.34 -7.95
C VAL A 68 -6.75 -10.61 -8.20
N PRO A 69 -5.65 -10.62 -8.98
CA PRO A 69 -4.86 -11.84 -9.16
C PRO A 69 -4.28 -12.35 -7.84
N ILE A 70 -3.81 -11.45 -6.99
CA ILE A 70 -3.24 -11.81 -5.68
C ILE A 70 -4.32 -12.45 -4.80
N HIS A 71 -5.52 -11.88 -4.79
CA HIS A 71 -6.64 -12.42 -4.03
C HIS A 71 -6.99 -13.83 -4.51
N VAL A 72 -7.11 -14.03 -5.81
CA VAL A 72 -7.46 -15.34 -6.38
C VAL A 72 -6.44 -16.40 -5.95
N MET A 73 -5.15 -16.10 -6.07
CA MET A 73 -4.10 -17.04 -5.69
C MET A 73 -4.07 -17.31 -4.19
N ALA A 74 -4.32 -16.29 -3.37
CA ALA A 74 -4.37 -16.45 -1.92
C ALA A 74 -5.57 -17.30 -1.50
N GLU A 75 -6.72 -17.09 -2.11
CA GLU A 75 -7.94 -17.85 -1.83
C GLU A 75 -7.77 -19.34 -2.18
N LEU A 76 -7.06 -19.61 -3.29
CA LEU A 76 -6.76 -20.98 -3.70
C LEU A 76 -5.66 -21.64 -2.87
N GLY A 77 -5.05 -20.92 -1.92
CA GLY A 77 -4.00 -21.47 -1.06
C GLY A 77 -2.61 -21.50 -1.72
N GLY A 78 -2.44 -20.93 -2.92
CA GLY A 78 -1.17 -20.91 -3.63
C GLY A 78 -0.24 -19.77 -3.22
N LEU A 79 -0.74 -18.82 -2.45
CA LEU A 79 0.02 -17.63 -2.06
C LEU A 79 -0.38 -17.18 -0.65
N SER A 80 0.61 -16.84 0.16
CA SER A 80 0.36 -16.08 1.40
C SER A 80 1.12 -14.76 1.32
N VAL A 81 0.50 -13.70 1.83
CA VAL A 81 1.06 -12.35 1.85
C VAL A 81 1.08 -11.85 3.28
N SER A 82 2.24 -11.33 3.69
CA SER A 82 2.42 -10.71 4.99
C SER A 82 2.92 -9.28 4.76
N ILE A 83 2.29 -8.31 5.42
CA ILE A 83 2.62 -6.89 5.27
C ILE A 83 2.87 -6.30 6.65
N ARG A 84 3.91 -5.48 6.78
CA ARG A 84 4.18 -4.73 8.01
C ARG A 84 4.75 -3.36 7.67
N PHE A 85 4.60 -2.43 8.61
CA PHE A 85 5.11 -1.08 8.45
C PHE A 85 5.81 -0.60 9.71
N THR A 86 6.67 0.40 9.52
CA THR A 86 7.29 1.15 10.61
C THR A 86 7.11 2.64 10.30
N ALA A 87 6.54 3.38 11.24
CA ALA A 87 6.40 4.82 11.08
C ALA A 87 7.77 5.48 11.20
N ILE A 88 8.03 6.45 10.33
CA ILE A 88 9.27 7.23 10.36
C ILE A 88 8.94 8.56 11.02
N PRO A 89 9.67 8.96 12.08
CA PRO A 89 9.40 10.25 12.74
C PRO A 89 9.50 11.41 11.75
N ALA A 90 8.52 12.31 11.80
CA ALA A 90 8.50 13.50 10.96
C ALA A 90 9.61 14.46 11.39
N THR A 91 10.41 14.91 10.44
CA THR A 91 11.49 15.86 10.69
C THR A 91 11.09 17.29 10.33
N ASP A 92 10.17 17.45 9.39
CA ASP A 92 9.74 18.76 8.89
C ASP A 92 8.29 19.10 9.22
N GLY A 93 7.53 18.14 9.72
CA GLY A 93 6.15 18.33 10.16
C GLY A 93 5.11 18.46 9.06
N ALA A 94 5.51 18.43 7.79
CA ALA A 94 4.60 18.67 6.67
C ALA A 94 4.00 17.39 6.09
N ASP A 95 4.78 16.33 5.99
CA ASP A 95 4.37 15.08 5.39
C ASP A 95 4.61 13.92 6.38
N THR A 96 3.84 12.86 6.20
CA THR A 96 4.05 11.63 6.98
C THR A 96 4.86 10.63 6.16
N HIS A 97 5.67 9.83 6.84
CA HIS A 97 6.53 8.84 6.20
C HIS A 97 6.43 7.50 6.92
N SER A 98 6.47 6.43 6.15
CA SER A 98 6.50 5.07 6.70
C SER A 98 7.33 4.16 5.83
N ARG A 99 7.92 3.12 6.44
CA ARG A 99 8.66 2.08 5.73
C ARG A 99 7.84 0.81 5.74
N TRP A 100 7.73 0.17 4.60
CA TRP A 100 6.89 -1.01 4.41
C TRP A 100 7.70 -2.21 3.97
N GLU A 101 7.26 -3.37 4.42
CA GLU A 101 7.75 -4.65 3.93
C GLU A 101 6.58 -5.56 3.62
N ALA A 102 6.61 -6.20 2.45
CA ALA A 102 5.66 -7.23 2.07
C ALA A 102 6.43 -8.50 1.76
N THR A 103 5.98 -9.62 2.31
CA THR A 103 6.57 -10.93 2.05
C THR A 103 5.54 -11.79 1.34
N PHE A 104 5.90 -12.29 0.17
CA PHE A 104 5.06 -13.15 -0.66
C PHE A 104 5.66 -14.55 -0.62
N ARG A 105 4.87 -15.52 -0.18
CA ARG A 105 5.27 -16.92 -0.10
C ARG A 105 4.34 -17.76 -0.95
N VAL A 106 4.89 -18.42 -1.97
CA VAL A 106 4.13 -19.35 -2.81
C VAL A 106 4.12 -20.75 -2.17
N SER A 107 3.17 -21.60 -2.58
CA SER A 107 2.99 -22.94 -2.00
C SER A 107 4.22 -23.83 -2.10
N SER A 108 5.10 -23.58 -3.08
CA SER A 108 6.37 -24.30 -3.22
C SER A 108 7.41 -23.95 -2.15
N GLY A 109 7.15 -22.93 -1.32
CA GLY A 109 8.07 -22.47 -0.29
C GLY A 109 8.97 -21.33 -0.72
N VAL A 110 8.93 -20.92 -1.99
CA VAL A 110 9.69 -19.76 -2.48
C VAL A 110 9.13 -18.50 -1.84
N THR A 111 10.02 -17.66 -1.30
CA THR A 111 9.64 -16.43 -0.62
C THR A 111 10.34 -15.25 -1.29
N ARG A 112 9.60 -14.18 -1.49
CA ARG A 112 10.16 -12.93 -1.99
C ARG A 112 9.69 -11.79 -1.10
N ALA A 113 10.64 -10.95 -0.71
CA ALA A 113 10.38 -9.80 0.14
C ALA A 113 10.53 -8.52 -0.68
N PHE A 114 9.61 -7.58 -0.46
CA PHE A 114 9.64 -6.25 -1.06
C PHE A 114 9.65 -5.22 0.05
N GLY A 115 10.53 -4.21 -0.09
CA GLY A 115 10.56 -3.09 0.82
C GLY A 115 10.39 -1.80 0.06
N TRP A 116 9.69 -0.84 0.64
CA TRP A 116 9.52 0.49 0.04
C TRP A 116 9.15 1.50 1.12
N SER A 117 9.34 2.76 0.80
CA SER A 117 8.92 3.86 1.68
C SER A 117 7.74 4.57 1.08
N VAL A 118 6.89 5.12 1.95
CA VAL A 118 5.69 5.86 1.55
C VAL A 118 5.72 7.23 2.19
N GLN A 119 5.54 8.26 1.38
CA GLN A 119 5.38 9.65 1.80
C GLN A 119 3.94 10.05 1.50
N ARG A 120 3.27 10.65 2.48
CA ARG A 120 1.89 11.12 2.31
C ARG A 120 1.76 12.56 2.74
N ARG A 121 0.98 13.30 1.95
CA ARG A 121 0.55 14.65 2.28
C ARG A 121 -0.93 14.61 2.59
N TRP A 122 -1.31 15.20 3.72
CA TRP A 122 -2.66 15.16 4.26
C TRP A 122 -3.31 16.54 4.14
N LYS A 123 -4.60 16.56 3.81
CA LYS A 123 -5.42 17.74 3.77
C LYS A 123 -6.83 17.37 4.22
N ASP A 124 -7.35 18.06 5.24
CA ASP A 124 -8.70 17.83 5.78
C ASP A 124 -8.92 16.34 6.14
N SER A 125 -7.93 15.76 6.81
CA SER A 125 -7.92 14.35 7.27
C SER A 125 -7.96 13.33 6.14
N ARG A 126 -7.58 13.72 4.91
CA ARG A 126 -7.49 12.82 3.76
C ARG A 126 -6.14 12.97 3.06
N VAL A 127 -5.67 11.88 2.50
CA VAL A 127 -4.44 11.87 1.69
C VAL A 127 -4.76 12.53 0.35
N ASN A 128 -4.05 13.60 0.01
CA ASN A 128 -4.16 14.21 -1.31
C ASN A 128 -2.93 13.98 -2.20
N TYR A 129 -1.85 13.45 -1.63
CA TYR A 129 -0.65 13.09 -2.35
C TYR A 129 0.04 11.93 -1.65
N GLU A 130 0.46 10.92 -2.42
CA GLU A 130 1.18 9.77 -1.89
C GLU A 130 2.27 9.37 -2.87
N ARG A 131 3.47 9.12 -2.36
CA ARG A 131 4.59 8.68 -3.18
C ARG A 131 5.23 7.45 -2.56
N HIS A 132 5.40 6.42 -3.38
CA HIS A 132 6.14 5.21 -3.03
C HIS A 132 7.53 5.31 -3.63
N TYR A 133 8.55 5.11 -2.83
CA TYR A 133 9.94 5.30 -3.23
C TYR A 133 10.87 4.36 -2.49
N ASP A 134 12.13 4.35 -2.91
CA ASP A 134 13.20 3.54 -2.27
C ASP A 134 12.82 2.06 -2.23
N HIS A 135 12.45 1.53 -3.40
CA HIS A 135 12.03 0.15 -3.54
C HIS A 135 13.23 -0.79 -3.45
N GLN A 136 13.08 -1.85 -2.65
CA GLN A 136 14.08 -2.90 -2.51
C GLN A 136 13.40 -4.26 -2.67
N VAL A 137 14.13 -5.20 -3.27
CA VAL A 137 13.62 -6.55 -3.50
C VAL A 137 14.63 -7.54 -2.94
N GLY A 138 14.14 -8.43 -2.06
CA GLY A 138 14.96 -9.50 -1.49
C GLY A 138 14.39 -10.87 -1.78
N GLY A 139 15.23 -11.91 -1.71
CA GLY A 139 14.84 -13.29 -1.97
C GLY A 139 14.87 -13.66 -3.46
N PRO A 140 14.64 -14.93 -3.77
CA PRO A 140 14.62 -15.38 -5.16
C PRO A 140 13.40 -14.84 -5.91
N PRO A 141 13.48 -14.68 -7.24
CA PRO A 141 12.35 -14.23 -8.03
C PRO A 141 11.15 -15.19 -7.90
N ILE A 142 9.96 -14.61 -7.75
CA ILE A 142 8.70 -15.35 -7.81
C ILE A 142 8.15 -15.15 -9.20
N SER A 143 7.83 -16.27 -9.88
CA SER A 143 7.19 -16.20 -11.18
C SER A 143 5.71 -15.90 -10.99
N PHE A 144 5.25 -14.78 -11.53
CA PHE A 144 3.84 -14.40 -11.52
C PHE A 144 3.12 -14.90 -12.79
N GLU A 145 3.77 -15.69 -13.61
CA GLU A 145 3.14 -16.29 -14.80
C GLU A 145 1.96 -17.17 -14.44
N ILE A 146 1.98 -17.75 -13.23
CA ILE A 146 0.88 -18.57 -12.73
C ILE A 146 -0.37 -17.75 -12.43
N PHE A 147 -0.26 -16.43 -12.38
CA PHE A 147 -1.38 -15.52 -12.11
C PHE A 147 -2.03 -15.00 -13.40
N ASP A 148 -1.41 -15.22 -14.51
CA ASP A 148 -1.89 -14.72 -15.80
C ASP A 148 -2.95 -15.65 -16.42
#